data_6aca70fbdf83f0bb22c0654c52fd2b40
#
_entry.id   6aca70fbdf83f0bb22c0654c52fd2b40
#
_cell.length_a   1.000
_cell.length_b   1.000
_cell.length_c   1.000
_cell.angle_alpha   90.00
_cell.angle_beta   90.00
_cell.angle_gamma   90.00
#
_symmetry.space_group_name_H-M   'P 1'
#
loop_
_entity.id
_entity.type
_entity.pdbx_description
1 polymer ?
#
loop_
_entity_poly.entity_id
_entity_poly.type
_entity_poly.pdbx_seq_one_letter_code
_entity_poly.pdbx_strand_id
1 'polypeptide(L)'
;GSGNEGDPVRLVTTATTSETEYAFHELPLGDYTLTVRAINGYGQQGEPASVAFSIQAPEAPSTIEMTPGYFQITVTPHQTVYDASVQYEFWYSATQLATAADIQSKAQYLGVGSFWIKDGLKPLHDAWFYVRSVNLAGKSVFAEASGRPGDDAKGYLDFFKGLITETYLGTELL
;
A
#
# COMPACT_ATOMS: atom_id res chain seq x y z
N GLY A 1 10.27 8.62 17.21
CA GLY A 1 9.88 9.79 17.93
C GLY A 1 10.89 10.08 19.00
N SER A 2 11.65 11.07 18.80
CA SER A 2 12.40 11.64 19.90
C SER A 2 11.38 12.27 20.83
N GLY A 3 10.95 11.54 21.86
CA GLY A 3 10.50 12.24 23.02
C GLY A 3 11.60 13.24 23.35
N ASN A 4 11.32 14.51 23.30
CA ASN A 4 12.25 15.49 23.84
C ASN A 4 12.61 15.03 25.24
N GLU A 5 13.88 15.07 25.56
CA GLU A 5 14.35 14.87 26.93
C GLU A 5 13.48 15.74 27.83
N GLY A 6 12.53 15.15 28.56
CA GLY A 6 11.58 15.87 29.38
C GLY A 6 10.11 15.60 29.15
N ASP A 7 9.73 14.93 28.06
CA ASP A 7 8.34 14.50 27.88
C ASP A 7 8.02 13.35 28.81
N PRO A 8 7.04 13.50 29.72
CA PRO A 8 6.73 12.43 30.65
C PRO A 8 6.11 11.23 29.92
N VAL A 9 6.55 10.03 30.28
CA VAL A 9 5.87 8.82 29.88
C VAL A 9 4.47 8.84 30.47
N ARG A 10 3.44 8.70 29.61
CA ARG A 10 2.04 8.67 30.05
C ARG A 10 1.47 7.27 29.95
N LEU A 11 0.67 6.91 30.95
CA LEU A 11 -0.16 5.73 30.84
C LEU A 11 -1.27 5.99 29.81
N VAL A 12 -1.29 5.21 28.73
CA VAL A 12 -2.28 5.32 27.67
C VAL A 12 -3.51 4.48 28.00
N THR A 13 -3.30 3.24 28.40
CA THR A 13 -4.38 2.32 28.75
C THR A 13 -3.84 1.20 29.62
N THR A 14 -4.74 0.55 30.35
CA THR A 14 -4.43 -0.65 31.12
C THR A 14 -5.58 -1.64 31.00
N ALA A 15 -5.28 -2.92 31.10
CA ALA A 15 -6.27 -3.97 31.04
C ALA A 15 -5.81 -5.17 31.84
N THR A 16 -6.76 -6.02 32.22
CA THR A 16 -6.51 -7.30 32.89
C THR A 16 -7.16 -8.41 32.08
N THR A 17 -6.44 -9.51 31.88
CA THR A 17 -6.94 -10.67 31.15
C THR A 17 -6.50 -11.94 31.82
N SER A 18 -7.30 -13.00 31.69
CA SER A 18 -6.94 -14.36 32.04
C SER A 18 -6.40 -15.18 30.88
N GLU A 19 -6.42 -14.57 29.66
CA GLU A 19 -5.97 -15.20 28.43
C GLU A 19 -4.47 -15.01 28.22
N THR A 20 -3.91 -15.78 27.30
CA THR A 20 -2.50 -15.68 26.88
C THR A 20 -2.25 -14.59 25.86
N GLU A 21 -3.32 -13.99 25.34
CA GLU A 21 -3.28 -12.93 24.35
C GLU A 21 -4.19 -11.78 24.75
N TYR A 22 -3.79 -10.58 24.38
CA TYR A 22 -4.60 -9.37 24.51
C TYR A 22 -4.34 -8.45 23.34
N ALA A 23 -5.40 -7.94 22.69
CA ALA A 23 -5.31 -7.04 21.57
C ALA A 23 -5.66 -5.61 21.99
N PHE A 24 -4.76 -4.66 21.70
CA PHE A 24 -5.04 -3.24 21.83
C PHE A 24 -5.60 -2.73 20.49
N HIS A 25 -6.62 -1.90 20.56
CA HIS A 25 -7.25 -1.30 19.40
C HIS A 25 -7.08 0.22 19.43
N GLU A 26 -6.97 0.82 18.23
CA GLU A 26 -7.00 2.28 18.07
C GLU A 26 -5.89 3.03 18.81
N LEU A 27 -4.70 2.45 18.91
CA LEU A 27 -3.55 3.17 19.45
C LEU A 27 -3.11 4.25 18.44
N PRO A 28 -2.97 5.52 18.86
CA PRO A 28 -2.43 6.57 17.99
C PRO A 28 -1.00 6.27 17.54
N LEU A 29 -0.54 7.00 16.51
CA LEU A 29 0.87 6.97 16.13
C LEU A 29 1.75 7.37 17.31
N GLY A 30 2.86 6.67 17.51
CA GLY A 30 3.80 6.96 18.56
C GLY A 30 4.63 5.76 18.98
N ASP A 31 5.50 6.02 19.95
CA ASP A 31 6.34 5.01 20.58
C ASP A 31 5.69 4.55 21.88
N TYR A 32 5.66 3.24 22.08
CA TYR A 32 4.99 2.62 23.20
C TYR A 32 5.91 1.65 23.92
N THR A 33 5.67 1.49 25.22
CA THR A 33 6.21 0.40 26.00
C THR A 33 5.04 -0.38 26.61
N LEU A 34 4.98 -1.67 26.31
CA LEU A 34 4.05 -2.59 26.94
C LEU A 34 4.73 -3.24 28.13
N THR A 35 4.10 -3.14 29.29
CA THR A 35 4.54 -3.83 30.50
C THR A 35 3.47 -4.82 30.93
N VAL A 36 3.87 -6.07 31.13
CA VAL A 36 2.99 -7.16 31.54
C VAL A 36 3.47 -7.71 32.88
N ARG A 37 2.52 -7.90 33.82
CA ARG A 37 2.77 -8.51 35.12
C ARG A 37 1.77 -9.63 35.34
N ALA A 38 2.21 -10.71 35.93
CA ALA A 38 1.33 -11.74 36.42
C ALA A 38 0.68 -11.29 37.74
N ILE A 39 -0.60 -11.62 37.93
CA ILE A 39 -1.33 -11.34 39.15
C ILE A 39 -1.81 -12.68 39.70
N ASN A 40 -1.46 -12.99 40.95
CA ASN A 40 -1.92 -14.22 41.62
C ASN A 40 -3.34 -14.06 42.21
N GLY A 41 -3.89 -15.14 42.78
CA GLY A 41 -5.23 -15.13 43.37
C GLY A 41 -5.40 -14.21 44.56
N TYR A 42 -4.31 -13.70 45.17
CA TYR A 42 -4.32 -12.74 46.26
C TYR A 42 -4.11 -11.29 45.83
N GLY A 43 -4.06 -11.03 44.51
CA GLY A 43 -3.84 -9.69 43.97
C GLY A 43 -2.39 -9.23 44.00
N GLN A 44 -1.45 -10.10 44.32
CA GLN A 44 -0.02 -9.78 44.32
C GLN A 44 0.52 -9.81 42.87
N GLN A 45 1.29 -8.78 42.51
CA GLN A 45 1.90 -8.65 41.19
C GLN A 45 3.31 -9.21 41.18
N GLY A 46 3.65 -9.96 40.13
CA GLY A 46 4.99 -10.45 39.88
C GLY A 46 5.89 -9.42 39.18
N GLU A 47 7.10 -9.86 38.85
CA GLU A 47 8.06 -9.04 38.10
C GLU A 47 7.51 -8.67 36.75
N PRO A 48 7.70 -7.41 36.28
CA PRO A 48 7.24 -6.99 34.98
C PRO A 48 8.11 -7.52 33.85
N ALA A 49 7.49 -7.86 32.73
CA ALA A 49 8.14 -8.01 31.45
C ALA A 49 7.73 -6.86 30.56
N SER A 50 8.68 -6.24 29.88
CA SER A 50 8.43 -5.06 29.05
C SER A 50 8.96 -5.25 27.64
N VAL A 51 8.23 -4.69 26.66
CA VAL A 51 8.65 -4.61 25.26
C VAL A 51 8.32 -3.22 24.72
N ALA A 52 9.25 -2.64 23.99
CA ALA A 52 9.04 -1.38 23.28
C ALA A 52 8.60 -1.66 21.86
N PHE A 53 7.65 -0.88 21.35
CA PHE A 53 7.20 -0.95 19.97
C PHE A 53 6.73 0.43 19.51
N SER A 54 6.60 0.58 18.17
CA SER A 54 6.13 1.82 17.56
C SER A 54 4.95 1.55 16.64
N ILE A 55 3.96 2.46 16.67
CA ILE A 55 2.87 2.53 15.70
C ILE A 55 3.18 3.68 14.78
N GLN A 56 3.49 3.40 13.50
CA GLN A 56 3.88 4.40 12.52
C GLN A 56 3.18 4.15 11.20
N ALA A 57 2.91 5.25 10.46
CA ALA A 57 2.49 5.14 9.08
C ALA A 57 3.58 4.43 8.25
N PRO A 58 3.22 3.69 7.21
CA PRO A 58 4.21 3.00 6.40
C PRO A 58 5.06 4.01 5.61
N GLU A 59 6.24 3.58 5.19
CA GLU A 59 7.06 4.35 4.27
C GLU A 59 6.42 4.34 2.87
N ALA A 60 6.66 5.40 2.10
CA ALA A 60 6.28 5.43 0.69
C ALA A 60 6.93 4.26 -0.06
N PRO A 61 6.32 3.78 -1.16
CA PRO A 61 6.96 2.73 -1.95
C PRO A 61 8.36 3.17 -2.39
N SER A 62 9.32 2.26 -2.27
CA SER A 62 10.72 2.53 -2.62
C SER A 62 10.92 2.54 -4.14
N THR A 63 10.17 1.72 -4.84
CA THR A 63 10.15 1.63 -6.30
C THR A 63 8.74 1.40 -6.80
N ILE A 64 8.48 1.86 -8.02
CA ILE A 64 7.23 1.60 -8.74
C ILE A 64 7.61 1.02 -10.10
N GLU A 65 7.32 -0.25 -10.29
CA GLU A 65 7.52 -0.93 -11.55
C GLU A 65 6.37 -0.60 -12.49
N MET A 66 6.70 -0.14 -13.70
CA MET A 66 5.74 0.21 -14.73
C MET A 66 5.89 -0.76 -15.90
N THR A 67 4.87 -1.58 -16.13
CA THR A 67 4.87 -2.55 -17.22
C THR A 67 3.89 -2.09 -18.31
N PRO A 68 4.38 -1.61 -19.46
CA PRO A 68 3.50 -1.19 -20.55
C PRO A 68 2.78 -2.37 -21.17
N GLY A 69 1.50 -2.20 -21.45
CA GLY A 69 0.69 -3.09 -22.26
C GLY A 69 -0.03 -2.31 -23.35
N TYR A 70 -0.82 -2.97 -24.15
CA TYR A 70 -1.57 -2.34 -25.22
C TYR A 70 -2.66 -1.41 -24.68
N PHE A 71 -2.45 -0.10 -24.81
CA PHE A 71 -3.31 0.95 -24.24
C PHE A 71 -3.44 0.89 -22.71
N GLN A 72 -2.52 0.23 -22.04
CA GLN A 72 -2.56 0.08 -20.60
C GLN A 72 -1.18 0.08 -19.97
N ILE A 73 -1.13 0.31 -18.67
CA ILE A 73 0.08 0.16 -17.86
C ILE A 73 -0.29 -0.61 -16.59
N THR A 74 0.53 -1.60 -16.26
CA THR A 74 0.48 -2.24 -14.95
C THR A 74 1.46 -1.54 -14.02
N VAL A 75 0.96 -1.08 -12.88
CA VAL A 75 1.71 -0.32 -11.88
C VAL A 75 1.91 -1.22 -10.67
N THR A 76 3.15 -1.56 -10.35
CA THR A 76 3.49 -2.48 -9.27
C THR A 76 4.47 -1.82 -8.31
N PRO A 77 3.97 -1.28 -7.17
CA PRO A 77 4.84 -0.70 -6.15
C PRO A 77 5.55 -1.77 -5.33
N HIS A 78 6.71 -1.41 -4.81
CA HIS A 78 7.50 -2.26 -3.93
C HIS A 78 8.00 -1.48 -2.72
N GLN A 79 8.01 -2.12 -1.56
CA GLN A 79 8.70 -1.63 -0.37
C GLN A 79 10.15 -2.14 -0.38
N THR A 80 11.04 -1.44 0.33
CA THR A 80 12.42 -1.91 0.52
C THR A 80 12.42 -3.28 1.20
N VAL A 81 11.54 -3.46 2.18
CA VAL A 81 11.30 -4.74 2.84
C VAL A 81 9.82 -5.05 2.73
N TYR A 82 9.49 -6.23 2.19
CA TYR A 82 8.11 -6.65 2.04
C TYR A 82 7.39 -6.66 3.40
N ASP A 83 6.21 -6.06 3.43
CA ASP A 83 5.33 -6.03 4.60
C ASP A 83 3.90 -6.33 4.15
N ALA A 84 3.37 -7.48 4.58
CA ALA A 84 2.04 -7.95 4.18
C ALA A 84 0.91 -7.05 4.71
N SER A 85 1.16 -6.22 5.72
CA SER A 85 0.16 -5.28 6.26
C SER A 85 -0.01 -4.04 5.40
N VAL A 86 0.89 -3.79 4.45
CA VAL A 86 0.89 -2.61 3.60
C VAL A 86 0.16 -2.90 2.31
N GLN A 87 -0.78 -2.05 1.97
CA GLN A 87 -1.40 -1.95 0.66
C GLN A 87 -1.05 -0.61 0.03
N TYR A 88 -1.45 -0.39 -1.22
CA TYR A 88 -1.15 0.83 -1.95
C TYR A 88 -2.42 1.48 -2.46
N GLU A 89 -2.44 2.80 -2.38
CA GLU A 89 -3.48 3.65 -2.93
C GLU A 89 -2.97 4.25 -4.24
N PHE A 90 -3.74 4.11 -5.31
CA PHE A 90 -3.33 4.48 -6.68
C PHE A 90 -4.14 5.67 -7.20
N TRP A 91 -3.44 6.61 -7.80
CA TRP A 91 -3.99 7.78 -8.46
C TRP A 91 -3.35 7.96 -9.84
N TYR A 92 -4.13 8.44 -10.80
CA TYR A 92 -3.69 8.65 -12.18
C TYR A 92 -3.92 10.08 -12.61
N SER A 93 -3.00 10.64 -13.42
CA SER A 93 -3.16 11.91 -14.07
C SER A 93 -2.54 11.89 -15.48
N ALA A 94 -3.18 12.57 -16.41
CA ALA A 94 -2.62 12.80 -17.76
C ALA A 94 -1.54 13.87 -17.76
N THR A 95 -1.39 14.62 -16.67
CA THR A 95 -0.40 15.68 -16.50
C THR A 95 0.35 15.49 -15.19
N GLN A 96 1.61 15.93 -15.16
CA GLN A 96 2.40 15.88 -13.95
C GLN A 96 1.85 16.86 -12.91
N LEU A 97 1.73 16.39 -11.67
CA LEU A 97 1.25 17.16 -10.53
C LEU A 97 2.36 17.27 -9.48
N ALA A 98 2.48 18.45 -8.85
CA ALA A 98 3.63 18.74 -8.01
C ALA A 98 3.38 18.56 -6.51
N THR A 99 2.13 18.63 -6.04
CA THR A 99 1.79 18.62 -4.62
C THR A 99 0.77 17.56 -4.29
N ALA A 100 0.77 17.11 -3.03
CA ALA A 100 -0.25 16.17 -2.54
C ALA A 100 -1.67 16.74 -2.68
N ALA A 101 -1.84 18.04 -2.44
CA ALA A 101 -3.12 18.70 -2.61
C ALA A 101 -3.60 18.67 -4.06
N ASP A 102 -2.71 18.89 -5.02
CA ASP A 102 -3.04 18.80 -6.45
C ASP A 102 -3.36 17.38 -6.86
N ILE A 103 -2.65 16.39 -6.35
CA ILE A 103 -2.94 14.98 -6.62
C ILE A 103 -4.36 14.65 -6.15
N GLN A 104 -4.70 15.01 -4.92
CA GLN A 104 -6.02 14.71 -4.37
C GLN A 104 -7.16 15.45 -5.04
N SER A 105 -6.91 16.64 -5.60
CA SER A 105 -7.94 17.46 -6.26
C SER A 105 -8.06 17.23 -7.76
N LYS A 106 -6.97 16.86 -8.44
CA LYS A 106 -6.92 16.82 -9.92
C LYS A 106 -6.68 15.44 -10.49
N ALA A 107 -6.02 14.52 -9.76
CA ALA A 107 -5.80 13.17 -10.22
C ALA A 107 -7.07 12.32 -10.06
N GLN A 108 -7.17 11.29 -10.88
CA GLN A 108 -8.22 10.29 -10.77
C GLN A 108 -7.83 9.26 -9.71
N TYR A 109 -8.62 9.13 -8.66
CA TYR A 109 -8.49 8.04 -7.71
C TYR A 109 -8.84 6.70 -8.36
N LEU A 110 -7.96 5.74 -8.28
CA LEU A 110 -8.16 4.42 -8.91
C LEU A 110 -8.64 3.39 -7.89
N GLY A 111 -8.04 3.33 -6.74
CA GLY A 111 -8.39 2.35 -5.71
C GLY A 111 -7.19 1.93 -4.88
N VAL A 112 -7.37 0.88 -4.09
CA VAL A 112 -6.37 0.30 -3.18
C VAL A 112 -6.10 -1.14 -3.58
N GLY A 113 -4.86 -1.55 -3.55
CA GLY A 113 -4.45 -2.93 -3.85
C GLY A 113 -2.94 -3.10 -3.80
N SER A 114 -2.46 -4.26 -4.21
CA SER A 114 -1.03 -4.55 -4.31
C SER A 114 -0.42 -4.14 -5.65
N PHE A 115 -1.23 -4.02 -6.68
CA PHE A 115 -0.87 -3.51 -8.00
C PHE A 115 -2.12 -2.92 -8.65
N TRP A 116 -1.94 -2.22 -9.76
CA TRP A 116 -3.06 -1.66 -10.52
C TRP A 116 -2.82 -1.76 -12.02
N ILE A 117 -3.84 -2.14 -12.78
CA ILE A 117 -3.83 -2.11 -14.23
C ILE A 117 -4.71 -0.94 -14.67
N LYS A 118 -4.09 0.10 -15.22
CA LYS A 118 -4.81 1.24 -15.79
C LYS A 118 -4.92 1.06 -17.29
N ASP A 119 -6.15 0.91 -17.78
CA ASP A 119 -6.48 0.80 -19.19
C ASP A 119 -6.95 2.14 -19.78
N GLY A 120 -7.31 2.15 -21.04
CA GLY A 120 -7.82 3.33 -21.72
C GLY A 120 -6.80 4.44 -21.90
N LEU A 121 -5.50 4.10 -21.87
CA LEU A 121 -4.42 5.07 -22.05
C LEU A 121 -4.12 5.29 -23.52
N LYS A 122 -3.78 6.54 -23.87
CA LYS A 122 -3.41 6.89 -25.24
C LYS A 122 -1.95 6.55 -25.51
N PRO A 123 -1.62 5.82 -26.59
CA PRO A 123 -0.24 5.63 -27.01
C PRO A 123 0.47 6.96 -27.22
N LEU A 124 1.79 6.98 -27.01
CA LEU A 124 2.65 8.16 -27.21
C LEU A 124 2.35 9.34 -26.28
N HIS A 125 1.49 9.14 -25.27
CA HIS A 125 1.20 10.14 -24.26
C HIS A 125 1.66 9.64 -22.89
N ASP A 126 2.29 10.52 -22.14
CA ASP A 126 2.75 10.19 -20.80
C ASP A 126 1.55 10.03 -19.85
N ALA A 127 1.64 9.02 -19.01
CA ALA A 127 0.73 8.80 -17.90
C ALA A 127 1.50 8.94 -16.59
N TRP A 128 0.97 9.70 -15.64
CA TRP A 128 1.56 9.86 -14.31
C TRP A 128 0.73 9.11 -13.29
N PHE A 129 1.44 8.36 -12.45
CA PHE A 129 0.83 7.64 -11.35
C PHE A 129 1.41 8.12 -10.04
N TYR A 130 0.53 8.29 -9.07
CA TYR A 130 0.87 8.69 -7.72
C TYR A 130 0.40 7.58 -6.80
N VAL A 131 1.34 7.04 -6.04
CA VAL A 131 1.09 5.86 -5.22
C VAL A 131 1.56 6.16 -3.81
N ARG A 132 0.75 5.85 -2.82
CA ARG A 132 1.16 5.89 -1.43
C ARG A 132 0.82 4.60 -0.72
N SER A 133 1.66 4.24 0.24
CA SER A 133 1.47 3.07 1.08
C SER A 133 0.42 3.37 2.14
N VAL A 134 -0.42 2.39 2.43
CA VAL A 134 -1.46 2.50 3.46
C VAL A 134 -1.45 1.27 4.36
N ASN A 135 -1.64 1.49 5.64
CA ASN A 135 -1.89 0.44 6.63
C ASN A 135 -2.91 0.97 7.66
N LEU A 136 -3.15 0.21 8.74
CA LEU A 136 -4.08 0.62 9.78
C LEU A 136 -3.62 1.87 10.54
N ALA A 137 -2.31 2.16 10.55
CA ALA A 137 -1.75 3.32 11.25
C ALA A 137 -1.85 4.61 10.44
N GLY A 138 -1.93 4.52 9.11
CA GLY A 138 -2.04 5.72 8.27
C GLY A 138 -1.54 5.51 6.85
N LYS A 139 -1.23 6.64 6.20
CA LYS A 139 -0.80 6.71 4.80
C LYS A 139 0.54 7.41 4.69
N SER A 140 1.36 6.96 3.76
CA SER A 140 2.63 7.60 3.44
C SER A 140 2.44 8.86 2.57
N VAL A 141 3.54 9.55 2.29
CA VAL A 141 3.60 10.51 1.19
C VAL A 141 3.46 9.77 -0.14
N PHE A 142 3.09 10.52 -1.19
CA PHE A 142 3.02 9.97 -2.54
C PHE A 142 4.40 9.77 -3.15
N ALA A 143 4.56 8.65 -3.86
CA ALA A 143 5.63 8.44 -4.81
C ALA A 143 5.08 8.60 -6.23
N GLU A 144 5.87 9.14 -7.13
CA GLU A 144 5.49 9.38 -8.52
C GLU A 144 6.18 8.39 -9.44
N ALA A 145 5.46 7.92 -10.44
CA ALA A 145 6.04 7.20 -11.58
C ALA A 145 5.32 7.64 -12.84
N SER A 146 6.05 7.67 -13.94
CA SER A 146 5.48 8.03 -15.24
C SER A 146 5.95 7.07 -16.33
N GLY A 147 5.14 6.93 -17.36
CA GLY A 147 5.45 6.08 -18.49
C GLY A 147 4.39 6.20 -19.57
N ARG A 148 4.61 5.45 -20.63
CA ARG A 148 3.68 5.40 -21.78
C ARG A 148 3.16 3.98 -21.94
N PRO A 149 1.90 3.80 -22.35
CA PRO A 149 1.42 2.48 -22.72
C PRO A 149 2.14 1.96 -23.95
N GLY A 150 2.15 0.65 -24.10
CA GLY A 150 2.65 0.04 -25.32
C GLY A 150 1.72 0.30 -26.50
N ASP A 151 2.31 0.43 -27.67
CA ASP A 151 1.60 0.55 -28.95
C ASP A 151 1.85 -0.66 -29.86
N ASP A 152 2.32 -1.76 -29.30
CA ASP A 152 2.59 -3.00 -30.04
C ASP A 152 1.27 -3.66 -30.49
N ALA A 153 0.67 -3.03 -31.49
CA ALA A 153 -0.52 -3.55 -32.14
C ALA A 153 -0.31 -4.95 -32.72
N LYS A 154 0.92 -5.24 -33.15
CA LYS A 154 1.24 -6.56 -33.72
C LYS A 154 1.13 -7.67 -32.68
N GLY A 155 1.74 -7.50 -31.52
CA GLY A 155 1.65 -8.49 -30.44
C GLY A 155 0.22 -8.71 -29.97
N TYR A 156 -0.55 -7.63 -29.82
CA TYR A 156 -1.95 -7.72 -29.46
C TYR A 156 -2.79 -8.45 -30.53
N LEU A 157 -2.58 -8.11 -31.81
CA LEU A 157 -3.29 -8.74 -32.91
C LEU A 157 -2.92 -10.21 -33.06
N ASP A 158 -1.66 -10.57 -32.86
CA ASP A 158 -1.22 -11.96 -32.90
C ASP A 158 -1.87 -12.78 -31.77
N PHE A 159 -1.93 -12.23 -30.56
CA PHE A 159 -2.65 -12.83 -29.45
C PHE A 159 -4.13 -13.03 -29.78
N PHE A 160 -4.79 -12.00 -30.27
CA PHE A 160 -6.21 -12.04 -30.61
C PHE A 160 -6.51 -13.05 -31.73
N LYS A 161 -5.67 -13.10 -32.75
CA LYS A 161 -5.78 -14.11 -33.83
C LYS A 161 -5.63 -15.52 -33.28
N GLY A 162 -4.70 -15.75 -32.36
CA GLY A 162 -4.53 -17.04 -31.71
C GLY A 162 -5.80 -17.49 -30.99
N LEU A 163 -6.44 -16.60 -30.26
CA LEU A 163 -7.70 -16.89 -29.58
C LEU A 163 -8.82 -17.25 -30.56
N ILE A 164 -8.95 -16.50 -31.65
CA ILE A 164 -9.96 -16.78 -32.67
C ILE A 164 -9.71 -18.12 -33.33
N THR A 165 -8.46 -18.42 -33.69
CA THR A 165 -8.11 -19.71 -34.35
C THR A 165 -8.44 -20.87 -33.45
N GLU A 166 -8.11 -20.84 -32.18
CA GLU A 166 -8.39 -21.92 -31.26
C GLU A 166 -9.87 -22.06 -30.91
N THR A 167 -10.60 -20.96 -30.83
CA THR A 167 -11.96 -20.95 -30.32
C THR A 167 -13.02 -21.09 -31.41
N TYR A 168 -12.80 -20.49 -32.58
CA TYR A 168 -13.84 -20.38 -33.61
C TYR A 168 -13.43 -20.93 -34.96
N LEU A 169 -12.22 -20.66 -35.46
CA LEU A 169 -11.81 -21.08 -36.79
C LEU A 169 -11.58 -22.59 -36.90
N GLY A 170 -11.31 -23.24 -35.80
CA GLY A 170 -11.20 -24.71 -35.77
C GLY A 170 -12.50 -25.44 -35.98
N THR A 171 -13.63 -24.75 -35.96
CA THR A 171 -14.93 -25.40 -36.02
C THR A 171 -15.71 -25.10 -37.30
N GLU A 172 -15.78 -23.86 -37.76
CA GLU A 172 -16.79 -23.50 -38.75
C GLU A 172 -16.32 -22.61 -39.91
N LEU A 173 -15.20 -21.97 -39.80
CA LEU A 173 -14.77 -20.97 -40.78
C LEU A 173 -13.73 -21.49 -41.77
N LEU A 174 -13.43 -22.76 -41.70
CA LEU A 174 -12.53 -23.40 -42.62
C LEU A 174 -13.28 -23.98 -43.81
#